data_5b1900f5c22ee482716a01088209cd11
#
_entry.id   5b1900f5c22ee482716a01088209cd11
#
_cell.length_a   1.000
_cell.length_b   1.000
_cell.length_c   1.000
_cell.angle_alpha   90.00
_cell.angle_beta   90.00
_cell.angle_gamma   90.00
#
_symmetry.space_group_name_H-M   'P 1'
#
loop_
_entity.id
_entity.type
_entity.pdbx_description
1 polymer ?
#
loop_
_entity_poly.entity_id
_entity_poly.type
_entity_poly.pdbx_seq_one_letter_code
_entity_poly.pdbx_strand_id
1 'polypeptide(L)'
;MANEEKKDELLDHDADGIQEFDNNLPKWWLYGFYLTIVFAIAYMMYYHVSQDGQVSKTEYENEIAEASLLTANLPKSASKTLIALTDKASLDAGKVIFEGTNNLCSTCHKEDMGGLVGPNLTDEYWIHGCSIQEIAQSITTGFPEKGMLPYGSNNKLTDEQLLQVASYVISKKGSNPPDAKPIEPDREIICPPSQNTTATK
;
A
#
# COMPACT_ATOMS: atom_id res chain seq x y z
N MET A 1 12.30 -32.52 58.09
CA MET A 1 10.90 -32.19 57.82
C MET A 1 10.50 -32.97 56.61
N ALA A 2 9.71 -34.07 56.80
CA ALA A 2 9.28 -34.92 55.73
C ALA A 2 8.36 -34.13 54.79
N ASN A 3 8.68 -34.15 53.51
CA ASN A 3 7.78 -33.66 52.46
C ASN A 3 6.62 -34.66 52.44
N GLU A 4 5.44 -34.27 52.94
CA GLU A 4 4.25 -35.05 52.68
C GLU A 4 4.05 -35.01 51.15
N GLU A 5 4.23 -36.16 50.49
CA GLU A 5 3.79 -36.35 49.12
C GLU A 5 2.28 -36.18 49.10
N LYS A 6 1.84 -35.01 48.65
CA LYS A 6 0.44 -34.73 48.41
C LYS A 6 0.01 -35.67 47.30
N LYS A 7 -0.81 -36.68 47.66
CA LYS A 7 -1.38 -37.64 46.72
C LYS A 7 -2.23 -36.87 45.71
N ASP A 8 -1.88 -36.95 44.44
CA ASP A 8 -2.64 -36.32 43.37
C ASP A 8 -4.08 -36.91 43.38
N GLU A 9 -5.07 -36.04 43.57
CA GLU A 9 -6.49 -36.42 43.52
C GLU A 9 -6.99 -36.21 42.10
N LEU A 10 -7.77 -37.19 41.59
CA LEU A 10 -8.44 -37.10 40.31
C LEU A 10 -9.69 -36.22 40.44
N LEU A 11 -9.93 -35.35 39.48
CA LEU A 11 -11.16 -34.62 39.36
C LEU A 11 -12.31 -35.54 39.05
N ASP A 12 -13.50 -35.22 39.57
CA ASP A 12 -14.72 -36.04 39.47
C ASP A 12 -15.40 -35.96 38.10
N HIS A 13 -14.73 -35.39 37.09
CA HIS A 13 -15.26 -35.33 35.73
C HIS A 13 -14.36 -36.07 34.75
N ASP A 14 -14.99 -36.65 33.75
CA ASP A 14 -14.35 -37.36 32.65
C ASP A 14 -14.72 -36.65 31.33
N ALA A 15 -13.74 -36.25 30.56
CA ALA A 15 -13.90 -35.66 29.25
C ALA A 15 -13.32 -36.62 28.21
N ASP A 16 -14.18 -37.31 27.46
CA ASP A 16 -13.82 -38.25 26.40
C ASP A 16 -12.87 -39.39 26.86
N GLY A 17 -13.06 -39.88 28.12
CA GLY A 17 -12.23 -40.92 28.70
C GLY A 17 -10.89 -40.43 29.29
N ILE A 18 -10.72 -39.13 29.38
CA ILE A 18 -9.52 -38.51 29.97
C ILE A 18 -9.89 -37.95 31.35
N GLN A 19 -9.21 -38.41 32.36
CA GLN A 19 -9.31 -37.90 33.74
C GLN A 19 -8.14 -36.96 34.03
N GLU A 20 -8.40 -35.87 34.72
CA GLU A 20 -7.39 -34.88 35.09
C GLU A 20 -7.10 -34.90 36.58
N PHE A 21 -5.88 -34.54 36.97
CA PHE A 21 -5.49 -34.41 38.38
C PHE A 21 -5.82 -33.02 38.89
N ASP A 22 -6.40 -32.93 40.11
CA ASP A 22 -6.61 -31.64 40.78
C ASP A 22 -5.31 -31.09 41.37
N ASN A 23 -4.46 -30.56 40.52
CA ASN A 23 -3.19 -29.96 40.89
C ASN A 23 -3.27 -28.45 40.97
N ASN A 24 -2.86 -27.88 42.09
CA ASN A 24 -2.75 -26.43 42.21
C ASN A 24 -1.74 -25.85 41.19
N LEU A 25 -2.09 -24.75 40.58
CA LEU A 25 -1.21 -24.02 39.69
C LEU A 25 0.10 -23.62 40.36
N PRO A 26 1.24 -23.70 39.69
CA PRO A 26 2.51 -23.23 40.23
C PRO A 26 2.44 -21.77 40.69
N LYS A 27 2.97 -21.47 41.87
CA LYS A 27 2.91 -20.12 42.46
C LYS A 27 3.51 -19.05 41.54
N TRP A 28 4.59 -19.35 40.85
CA TRP A 28 5.19 -18.39 39.91
C TRP A 28 4.26 -18.03 38.76
N TRP A 29 3.44 -18.98 38.29
CA TRP A 29 2.43 -18.75 37.25
C TRP A 29 1.30 -17.83 37.77
N LEU A 30 0.80 -18.10 38.97
CA LEU A 30 -0.21 -17.25 39.62
C LEU A 30 0.27 -15.83 39.82
N TYR A 31 1.52 -15.63 40.28
CA TYR A 31 2.11 -14.32 40.42
C TYR A 31 2.25 -13.61 39.08
N GLY A 32 2.68 -14.30 38.04
CA GLY A 32 2.71 -13.75 36.68
C GLY A 32 1.33 -13.31 36.20
N PHE A 33 0.30 -14.15 36.46
CA PHE A 33 -1.08 -13.82 36.09
C PHE A 33 -1.60 -12.57 36.82
N TYR A 34 -1.41 -12.47 38.13
CA TYR A 34 -1.79 -11.26 38.87
C TYR A 34 -1.01 -10.02 38.44
N LEU A 35 0.27 -10.18 38.11
CA LEU A 35 1.06 -9.08 37.58
C LEU A 35 0.48 -8.54 36.26
N THR A 36 0.03 -9.42 35.36
CA THR A 36 -0.59 -9.00 34.09
C THR A 36 -1.90 -8.25 34.33
N ILE A 37 -2.69 -8.64 35.32
CA ILE A 37 -3.93 -7.92 35.69
C ILE A 37 -3.60 -6.51 36.18
N VAL A 38 -2.64 -6.37 37.08
CA VAL A 38 -2.22 -5.05 37.61
C VAL A 38 -1.66 -4.19 36.47
N PHE A 39 -0.83 -4.79 35.61
CA PHE A 39 -0.30 -4.11 34.42
C PHE A 39 -1.43 -3.63 33.48
N ALA A 40 -2.42 -4.49 33.21
CA ALA A 40 -3.55 -4.13 32.34
C ALA A 40 -4.35 -2.94 32.91
N ILE A 41 -4.57 -2.92 34.21
CA ILE A 41 -5.27 -1.79 34.86
C ILE A 41 -4.44 -0.51 34.75
N ALA A 42 -3.15 -0.57 35.06
CA ALA A 42 -2.24 0.58 34.94
C ALA A 42 -2.14 1.10 33.50
N TYR A 43 -2.03 0.19 32.53
CA TYR A 43 -2.04 0.51 31.10
C TYR A 43 -3.33 1.19 30.66
N MET A 44 -4.47 0.63 31.06
CA MET A 44 -5.80 1.21 30.77
C MET A 44 -5.93 2.62 31.35
N MET A 45 -5.52 2.81 32.59
CA MET A 45 -5.54 4.13 33.24
C MET A 45 -4.65 5.13 32.51
N TYR A 46 -3.43 4.74 32.14
CA TYR A 46 -2.47 5.63 31.48
C TYR A 46 -2.92 6.02 30.06
N TYR A 47 -3.30 5.05 29.23
CA TYR A 47 -3.60 5.31 27.82
C TYR A 47 -5.04 5.74 27.53
N HIS A 48 -6.01 5.31 28.33
CA HIS A 48 -7.42 5.54 28.02
C HIS A 48 -8.15 6.48 29.01
N VAL A 49 -7.67 6.62 30.25
CA VAL A 49 -8.33 7.47 31.24
C VAL A 49 -7.58 8.77 31.42
N SER A 50 -6.28 8.74 31.73
CA SER A 50 -5.49 9.97 31.94
C SER A 50 -5.14 10.70 30.65
N GLN A 51 -5.19 10.03 29.50
CA GLN A 51 -4.79 10.55 28.19
C GLN A 51 -3.33 11.03 28.14
N ASP A 52 -2.52 10.68 29.13
CA ASP A 52 -1.08 11.02 29.16
C ASP A 52 -0.28 10.18 28.18
N GLY A 53 -0.80 8.99 27.81
CA GLY A 53 -0.26 8.16 26.73
C GLY A 53 -0.71 8.66 25.36
N GLN A 54 0.22 8.85 24.43
CA GLN A 54 -0.14 9.18 23.06
C GLN A 54 -0.94 8.02 22.43
N VAL A 55 -2.19 8.29 22.06
CA VAL A 55 -2.99 7.35 21.30
C VAL A 55 -2.48 7.37 19.86
N SER A 56 -2.41 6.22 19.20
CA SER A 56 -1.87 6.06 17.85
C SER A 56 -2.37 7.10 16.84
N LYS A 57 -3.60 7.59 17.01
CA LYS A 57 -4.15 8.65 16.17
C LYS A 57 -3.44 9.99 16.38
N THR A 58 -3.22 10.38 17.63
CA THR A 58 -2.54 11.65 17.98
C THR A 58 -1.08 11.61 17.59
N GLU A 59 -0.42 10.46 17.75
CA GLU A 59 0.95 10.21 17.32
C GLU A 59 1.07 10.36 15.80
N TYR A 60 0.18 9.71 15.05
CA TYR A 60 0.11 9.85 13.59
C TYR A 60 -0.13 11.31 13.15
N GLU A 61 -1.07 12.02 13.77
CA GLU A 61 -1.35 13.42 13.45
C GLU A 61 -0.13 14.32 13.71
N ASN A 62 0.60 14.07 14.81
CA ASN A 62 1.83 14.80 15.14
C ASN A 62 2.96 14.49 14.14
N GLU A 63 3.15 13.22 13.77
CA GLU A 63 4.14 12.83 12.75
C GLU A 63 3.85 13.45 11.38
N ILE A 64 2.59 13.45 10.96
CA ILE A 64 2.19 14.10 9.69
C ILE A 64 2.41 15.62 9.77
N ALA A 65 2.09 16.25 10.90
CA ALA A 65 2.32 17.69 11.09
C ALA A 65 3.82 18.02 11.04
N GLU A 66 4.67 17.24 11.71
CA GLU A 66 6.13 17.40 11.67
C GLU A 66 6.69 17.16 10.27
N ALA A 67 6.27 16.08 9.61
CA ALA A 67 6.66 15.80 8.23
C ALA A 67 6.24 16.90 7.26
N SER A 68 5.08 17.52 7.47
CA SER A 68 4.61 18.66 6.66
C SER A 68 5.46 19.91 6.85
N LEU A 69 5.93 20.16 8.07
CA LEU A 69 6.84 21.27 8.36
C LEU A 69 8.23 21.06 7.74
N LEU A 70 8.73 19.83 7.79
CA LEU A 70 10.00 19.47 7.17
C LEU A 70 9.92 19.59 5.65
N THR A 71 8.81 19.12 5.04
CA THR A 71 8.60 19.22 3.59
C THR A 71 8.33 20.64 3.11
N ALA A 72 7.70 21.49 3.95
CA ALA A 72 7.50 22.92 3.64
C ALA A 72 8.82 23.70 3.52
N ASN A 73 9.85 23.27 4.26
CA ASN A 73 11.18 23.86 4.25
C ASN A 73 12.13 23.26 3.19
N LEU A 74 11.76 22.12 2.61
CA LEU A 74 12.48 21.63 1.44
C LEU A 74 12.21 22.61 0.28
N PRO A 75 13.25 23.01 -0.48
CA PRO A 75 12.99 23.74 -1.70
C PRO A 75 11.97 22.88 -2.47
N LYS A 76 10.76 23.41 -2.67
CA LYS A 76 9.81 22.80 -3.60
C LYS A 76 10.63 22.56 -4.85
N SER A 77 11.03 21.31 -5.06
CA SER A 77 11.61 20.91 -6.34
C SER A 77 10.62 21.47 -7.33
N ALA A 78 11.03 22.53 -8.02
CA ALA A 78 10.17 23.30 -8.89
C ALA A 78 9.39 22.24 -9.64
N SER A 79 8.08 22.28 -9.56
CA SER A 79 7.20 21.31 -10.20
C SER A 79 7.67 21.28 -11.65
N LYS A 80 8.62 20.38 -11.93
CA LYS A 80 9.22 20.25 -13.25
C LYS A 80 8.04 19.83 -14.07
N THR A 81 7.47 20.75 -14.83
CA THR A 81 6.35 20.46 -15.70
C THR A 81 6.82 19.31 -16.58
N LEU A 82 6.39 18.11 -16.24
CA LEU A 82 6.76 16.94 -17.03
C LEU A 82 6.09 17.12 -18.39
N ILE A 83 6.86 16.94 -19.44
CA ILE A 83 6.37 16.94 -20.81
C ILE A 83 6.54 15.51 -21.31
N ALA A 84 5.47 14.95 -21.86
CA ALA A 84 5.49 13.60 -22.41
C ALA A 84 6.53 13.51 -23.55
N LEU A 85 7.37 12.51 -23.50
CA LEU A 85 8.32 12.20 -24.54
C LEU A 85 7.62 11.58 -25.74
N THR A 86 8.00 12.00 -26.94
CA THR A 86 7.39 11.53 -28.18
C THR A 86 8.40 10.86 -29.12
N ASP A 87 9.67 10.93 -28.78
CA ASP A 87 10.74 10.32 -29.57
C ASP A 87 10.71 8.79 -29.41
N LYS A 88 10.98 8.11 -30.51
CA LYS A 88 10.89 6.64 -30.58
C LYS A 88 11.81 5.95 -29.58
N ALA A 89 13.01 6.46 -29.36
CA ALA A 89 13.98 5.84 -28.44
C ALA A 89 13.46 5.84 -26.98
N SER A 90 12.90 6.95 -26.52
CA SER A 90 12.31 7.07 -25.19
C SER A 90 11.04 6.21 -25.03
N LEU A 91 10.21 6.13 -26.06
CA LEU A 91 9.02 5.27 -26.03
C LEU A 91 9.39 3.78 -26.04
N ASP A 92 10.39 3.38 -26.81
CA ASP A 92 10.90 2.00 -26.81
C ASP A 92 11.52 1.64 -25.44
N ALA A 93 12.26 2.56 -24.81
CA ALA A 93 12.76 2.38 -23.45
C ALA A 93 11.61 2.25 -22.43
N GLY A 94 10.58 3.09 -22.51
CA GLY A 94 9.37 3.01 -21.70
C GLY A 94 8.63 1.67 -21.88
N LYS A 95 8.57 1.16 -23.11
CA LYS A 95 8.02 -0.16 -23.42
C LYS A 95 8.78 -1.27 -22.70
N VAL A 96 10.10 -1.26 -22.76
CA VAL A 96 10.94 -2.27 -22.09
C VAL A 96 10.71 -2.27 -20.58
N ILE A 97 10.51 -1.10 -19.96
CA ILE A 97 10.19 -1.00 -18.53
C ILE A 97 8.80 -1.57 -18.25
N PHE A 98 7.80 -1.25 -19.06
CA PHE A 98 6.42 -1.68 -18.89
C PHE A 98 6.26 -3.20 -19.04
N GLU A 99 6.88 -3.79 -20.04
CA GLU A 99 6.83 -5.23 -20.35
C GLU A 99 7.85 -6.03 -19.51
N GLY A 100 8.80 -5.35 -18.88
CA GLY A 100 9.86 -5.98 -18.09
C GLY A 100 9.36 -6.63 -16.81
N THR A 101 10.09 -7.64 -16.37
CA THR A 101 9.76 -8.41 -15.15
C THR A 101 10.11 -7.67 -13.85
N ASN A 102 10.87 -6.58 -13.93
CA ASN A 102 11.32 -5.84 -12.73
C ASN A 102 10.21 -5.01 -12.09
N ASN A 103 9.32 -4.42 -12.91
CA ASN A 103 8.27 -3.53 -12.44
C ASN A 103 6.85 -4.12 -12.56
N LEU A 104 6.70 -5.28 -13.20
CA LEU A 104 5.47 -6.09 -13.28
C LEU A 104 4.23 -5.35 -13.82
N CYS A 105 4.39 -4.25 -14.56
CA CYS A 105 3.27 -3.44 -15.04
C CYS A 105 2.35 -4.27 -15.95
N SER A 106 2.92 -4.97 -16.93
CA SER A 106 2.20 -5.80 -17.89
C SER A 106 1.47 -6.99 -17.25
N THR A 107 1.91 -7.46 -16.08
CA THR A 107 1.23 -8.55 -15.34
C THR A 107 -0.20 -8.18 -14.95
N CYS A 108 -0.45 -6.92 -14.59
CA CYS A 108 -1.78 -6.44 -14.20
C CYS A 108 -2.50 -5.71 -15.33
N HIS A 109 -1.76 -4.99 -16.20
CA HIS A 109 -2.34 -4.18 -17.27
C HIS A 109 -2.31 -4.85 -18.65
N LYS A 110 -1.80 -6.08 -18.78
CA LYS A 110 -1.46 -6.79 -20.02
C LYS A 110 -0.34 -6.08 -20.81
N GLU A 111 0.27 -6.80 -21.74
CA GLU A 111 1.29 -6.22 -22.65
C GLU A 111 0.67 -5.22 -23.63
N ASP A 112 -0.59 -5.45 -24.05
CA ASP A 112 -1.36 -4.57 -24.91
C ASP A 112 -2.00 -3.39 -24.18
N MET A 113 -1.84 -3.30 -22.85
CA MET A 113 -2.42 -2.31 -21.95
C MET A 113 -3.96 -2.33 -21.86
N GLY A 114 -4.62 -3.34 -22.40
CA GLY A 114 -6.07 -3.50 -22.35
C GLY A 114 -6.65 -3.81 -20.97
N GLY A 115 -5.80 -4.05 -19.97
CA GLY A 115 -6.22 -4.33 -18.59
C GLY A 115 -6.54 -5.80 -18.33
N LEU A 116 -6.24 -6.27 -17.12
CA LEU A 116 -6.57 -7.60 -16.61
C LEU A 116 -7.06 -7.47 -15.17
N VAL A 117 -6.16 -7.47 -14.19
CA VAL A 117 -6.44 -7.11 -12.80
C VAL A 117 -6.51 -5.58 -12.69
N GLY A 118 -5.54 -4.89 -13.29
CA GLY A 118 -5.52 -3.44 -13.42
C GLY A 118 -6.54 -2.93 -14.46
N PRO A 119 -6.81 -1.63 -14.48
CA PRO A 119 -7.69 -1.02 -15.46
C PRO A 119 -7.10 -1.06 -16.88
N ASN A 120 -7.95 -0.84 -17.87
CA ASN A 120 -7.56 -0.52 -19.23
C ASN A 120 -6.82 0.83 -19.25
N LEU A 121 -5.66 0.89 -19.91
CA LEU A 121 -4.83 2.11 -20.04
C LEU A 121 -4.89 2.68 -21.45
N THR A 122 -5.71 2.09 -22.34
CA THR A 122 -5.76 2.47 -23.77
C THR A 122 -6.96 3.30 -24.12
N ASP A 123 -7.99 3.34 -23.27
CA ASP A 123 -9.21 4.11 -23.51
C ASP A 123 -9.12 5.57 -23.02
N GLU A 124 -10.24 6.28 -23.07
CA GLU A 124 -10.33 7.66 -22.62
C GLU A 124 -10.76 7.80 -21.15
N TYR A 125 -10.95 6.68 -20.44
CA TYR A 125 -11.46 6.64 -19.08
C TYR A 125 -10.36 6.28 -18.09
N TRP A 126 -10.11 7.17 -17.14
CA TRP A 126 -9.01 7.03 -16.20
C TRP A 126 -9.46 7.21 -14.75
N ILE A 127 -8.86 6.47 -13.82
CA ILE A 127 -9.26 6.50 -12.42
C ILE A 127 -8.57 7.64 -11.66
N HIS A 128 -7.29 7.88 -11.94
CA HIS A 128 -6.42 8.77 -11.14
C HIS A 128 -5.84 9.94 -11.94
N GLY A 129 -6.55 10.36 -12.99
CA GLY A 129 -6.09 11.42 -13.88
C GLY A 129 -5.23 10.91 -15.04
N CYS A 130 -5.07 11.73 -16.07
CA CYS A 130 -4.51 11.35 -17.36
C CYS A 130 -3.40 12.27 -17.88
N SER A 131 -3.02 13.29 -17.11
CA SER A 131 -1.85 14.08 -17.41
C SER A 131 -0.57 13.30 -17.12
N ILE A 132 0.52 13.65 -17.78
CA ILE A 132 1.83 13.01 -17.56
C ILE A 132 2.24 13.06 -16.09
N GLN A 133 1.92 14.14 -15.39
CA GLN A 133 2.19 14.34 -13.97
C GLN A 133 1.38 13.36 -13.11
N GLU A 134 0.08 13.21 -13.37
CA GLU A 134 -0.81 12.33 -12.63
C GLU A 134 -0.47 10.86 -12.85
N ILE A 135 -0.10 10.49 -14.08
CA ILE A 135 0.36 9.14 -14.40
C ILE A 135 1.70 8.84 -13.70
N ALA A 136 2.66 9.75 -13.77
CA ALA A 136 3.94 9.60 -13.07
C ALA A 136 3.73 9.51 -11.55
N GLN A 137 2.82 10.32 -11.00
CA GLN A 137 2.45 10.26 -9.59
C GLN A 137 1.82 8.90 -9.23
N SER A 138 0.87 8.41 -10.04
CA SER A 138 0.22 7.11 -9.83
C SER A 138 1.22 5.96 -9.87
N ILE A 139 2.20 6.00 -10.77
CA ILE A 139 3.28 4.98 -10.82
C ILE A 139 4.17 5.07 -9.58
N THR A 140 4.50 6.29 -9.13
CA THR A 140 5.42 6.52 -8.01
C THR A 140 4.82 6.09 -6.68
N THR A 141 3.58 6.50 -6.41
CA THR A 141 2.91 6.22 -5.13
C THR A 141 2.24 4.85 -5.11
N GLY A 142 1.79 4.37 -6.24
CA GLY A 142 0.94 3.19 -6.32
C GLY A 142 -0.39 3.37 -5.58
N PHE A 143 -1.14 2.29 -5.50
CA PHE A 143 -2.39 2.15 -4.73
C PHE A 143 -2.39 0.77 -4.08
N PRO A 144 -1.59 0.55 -3.02
CA PRO A 144 -1.40 -0.77 -2.42
C PRO A 144 -2.71 -1.41 -1.95
N GLU A 145 -3.66 -0.60 -1.48
CA GLU A 145 -4.99 -1.05 -1.06
C GLU A 145 -5.85 -1.56 -2.24
N LYS A 146 -5.45 -1.27 -3.48
CA LYS A 146 -6.05 -1.76 -4.72
C LYS A 146 -5.16 -2.77 -5.46
N GLY A 147 -4.02 -3.14 -4.86
CA GLY A 147 -3.09 -4.10 -5.41
C GLY A 147 -2.03 -3.53 -6.35
N MET A 148 -1.98 -2.20 -6.57
CA MET A 148 -0.93 -1.56 -7.35
C MET A 148 0.20 -1.08 -6.42
N LEU A 149 1.31 -1.80 -6.39
CA LEU A 149 2.48 -1.39 -5.62
C LEU A 149 3.17 -0.16 -6.25
N PRO A 150 3.86 0.67 -5.46
CA PRO A 150 4.73 1.72 -5.97
C PRO A 150 5.69 1.18 -7.04
N TYR A 151 5.79 1.86 -8.16
CA TYR A 151 6.57 1.42 -9.33
C TYR A 151 6.21 0.02 -9.84
N GLY A 152 5.02 -0.50 -9.50
CA GLY A 152 4.52 -1.83 -9.86
C GLY A 152 5.05 -2.99 -9.00
N SER A 153 6.26 -2.87 -8.44
CA SER A 153 6.91 -3.92 -7.63
C SER A 153 7.79 -3.39 -6.49
N ASN A 154 7.66 -2.12 -6.10
CA ASN A 154 8.57 -1.39 -5.22
C ASN A 154 10.02 -1.23 -5.77
N ASN A 155 10.27 -1.62 -7.01
CA ASN A 155 11.56 -1.40 -7.64
C ASN A 155 11.63 0.02 -8.23
N LYS A 156 12.26 0.91 -7.49
CA LYS A 156 12.29 2.35 -7.81
C LYS A 156 12.92 2.63 -9.17
N LEU A 157 12.20 3.36 -9.99
CA LEU A 157 12.67 3.90 -11.27
C LEU A 157 13.41 5.22 -11.06
N THR A 158 14.35 5.53 -11.94
CA THR A 158 14.91 6.89 -12.04
C THR A 158 13.86 7.85 -12.62
N ASP A 159 14.05 9.16 -12.43
CA ASP A 159 13.13 10.17 -12.97
C ASP A 159 12.99 10.07 -14.50
N GLU A 160 14.08 9.74 -15.19
CA GLU A 160 14.07 9.53 -16.64
C GLU A 160 13.26 8.28 -17.01
N GLN A 161 13.50 7.14 -16.35
CA GLN A 161 12.76 5.90 -16.57
C GLN A 161 11.27 6.06 -16.27
N LEU A 162 10.94 6.79 -15.19
CA LEU A 162 9.56 7.11 -14.83
C LEU A 162 8.88 7.92 -15.94
N LEU A 163 9.57 8.94 -16.47
CA LEU A 163 9.04 9.75 -17.56
C LEU A 163 8.89 8.93 -18.86
N GLN A 164 9.84 8.06 -19.17
CA GLN A 164 9.79 7.16 -20.32
C GLN A 164 8.59 6.22 -20.26
N VAL A 165 8.38 5.52 -19.14
CA VAL A 165 7.24 4.58 -19.00
C VAL A 165 5.91 5.32 -18.98
N ALA A 166 5.79 6.47 -18.30
CA ALA A 166 4.57 7.27 -18.30
C ALA A 166 4.24 7.81 -19.70
N SER A 167 5.26 8.23 -20.47
CA SER A 167 5.09 8.66 -21.87
C SER A 167 4.67 7.52 -22.77
N TYR A 168 5.22 6.31 -22.56
CA TYR A 168 4.82 5.12 -23.30
C TYR A 168 3.34 4.78 -23.03
N VAL A 169 2.87 4.85 -21.77
CA VAL A 169 1.47 4.64 -21.42
C VAL A 169 0.57 5.64 -22.16
N ILE A 170 0.90 6.92 -22.13
CA ILE A 170 0.13 7.97 -22.85
C ILE A 170 0.10 7.70 -24.36
N SER A 171 1.19 7.22 -24.95
CA SER A 171 1.28 6.96 -26.39
C SER A 171 0.34 5.85 -26.86
N LYS A 172 -0.15 5.01 -25.94
CA LYS A 172 -1.09 3.92 -26.21
C LYS A 172 -2.55 4.31 -26.08
N LYS A 173 -2.84 5.51 -25.59
CA LYS A 173 -4.22 6.02 -25.51
C LYS A 173 -4.87 5.99 -26.89
N GLY A 174 -6.07 5.42 -26.95
CA GLY A 174 -6.84 5.26 -28.18
C GLY A 174 -6.53 3.99 -29.00
N SER A 175 -5.60 3.14 -28.59
CA SER A 175 -5.28 1.91 -29.33
C SER A 175 -6.37 0.82 -29.19
N ASN A 176 -7.14 0.81 -28.09
CA ASN A 176 -8.30 -0.05 -27.83
C ASN A 176 -8.11 -1.49 -28.35
N PRO A 177 -7.24 -2.31 -27.74
CA PRO A 177 -7.01 -3.68 -28.19
C PRO A 177 -8.28 -4.52 -28.04
N PRO A 178 -8.43 -5.60 -28.84
CA PRO A 178 -9.50 -6.54 -28.67
C PRO A 178 -9.44 -7.16 -27.26
N ASP A 179 -10.58 -7.43 -26.65
CA ASP A 179 -10.68 -7.98 -25.30
C ASP A 179 -10.12 -7.05 -24.20
N ALA A 180 -10.14 -5.72 -24.42
CA ALA A 180 -9.85 -4.75 -23.37
C ALA A 180 -10.89 -4.81 -22.26
N LYS A 181 -10.46 -4.56 -21.04
CA LYS A 181 -11.34 -4.53 -19.87
C LYS A 181 -12.40 -3.44 -20.06
N PRO A 182 -13.69 -3.71 -19.76
CA PRO A 182 -14.75 -2.73 -19.90
C PRO A 182 -14.58 -1.59 -18.89
N ILE A 183 -15.11 -0.43 -19.25
CA ILE A 183 -15.12 0.79 -18.42
C ILE A 183 -15.88 0.52 -17.12
N GLU A 184 -15.38 1.04 -16.02
CA GLU A 184 -16.02 1.03 -14.70
C GLU A 184 -16.57 2.44 -14.38
N PRO A 185 -17.83 2.77 -14.78
CA PRO A 185 -18.35 4.15 -14.75
C PRO A 185 -18.33 4.84 -13.38
N ASP A 186 -18.41 4.03 -12.32
CA ASP A 186 -18.42 4.53 -10.93
C ASP A 186 -17.01 4.93 -10.43
N ARG A 187 -15.97 4.59 -11.17
CA ARG A 187 -14.57 4.78 -10.76
C ARG A 187 -13.74 5.59 -11.73
N GLU A 188 -14.16 5.69 -12.96
CA GLU A 188 -13.39 6.25 -14.07
C GLU A 188 -14.00 7.56 -14.54
N ILE A 189 -13.14 8.52 -14.85
CA ILE A 189 -13.50 9.82 -15.40
C ILE A 189 -13.01 9.94 -16.84
N ILE A 190 -13.77 10.63 -17.67
CA ILE A 190 -13.34 10.93 -19.04
C ILE A 190 -12.18 11.93 -19.00
N CYS A 191 -11.08 11.56 -19.64
CA CYS A 191 -9.96 12.45 -19.85
C CYS A 191 -10.22 13.33 -21.08
N PRO A 192 -10.07 14.66 -20.96
CA PRO A 192 -10.15 15.52 -22.12
C PRO A 192 -9.09 15.10 -23.16
N PRO A 193 -9.41 15.22 -24.46
CA PRO A 193 -8.43 14.98 -25.50
C PRO A 193 -7.17 15.80 -25.20
N SER A 194 -5.99 15.16 -25.24
CA SER A 194 -4.73 15.82 -24.94
C SER A 194 -4.63 17.07 -25.81
N GLN A 195 -4.63 18.25 -25.20
CA GLN A 195 -4.26 19.46 -25.87
C GLN A 195 -2.76 19.35 -26.14
N ASN A 196 -2.41 18.72 -27.23
CA ASN A 196 -1.11 18.92 -27.85
C ASN A 196 -1.09 20.41 -28.24
N THR A 197 -0.59 21.24 -27.35
CA THR A 197 -0.20 22.59 -27.69
C THR A 197 0.92 22.44 -28.71
N THR A 198 0.53 22.42 -29.97
CA THR A 198 1.40 22.72 -31.09
C THR A 198 2.02 24.07 -30.76
N ALA A 199 3.25 24.05 -30.29
CA ALA A 199 4.09 25.23 -30.31
C ALA A 199 4.25 25.63 -31.77
N THR A 200 3.36 26.51 -32.22
CA THR A 200 3.52 27.21 -33.48
C THR A 200 4.63 28.22 -33.28
N LYS A 201 5.80 27.92 -33.92
CA LYS A 201 6.81 28.75 -34.51
C LYS A 201 7.20 30.07 -33.82
#